data_36639652d8c55f4593b7016eb3124b89
#
_entry.id   36639652d8c55f4593b7016eb3124b89
#
_cell.length_a   1.000
_cell.length_b   1.000
_cell.length_c   1.000
_cell.angle_alpha   90.00
_cell.angle_beta   90.00
_cell.angle_gamma   90.00
#
_symmetry.space_group_name_H-M   'P 1'
#
loop_
_entity.id
_entity.type
_entity.pdbx_description
1 polymer ?
#
loop_
_entity_poly.entity_id
_entity_poly.type
_entity_poly.pdbx_seq_one_letter_code
_entity_poly.pdbx_strand_id
1 'polypeptide(L)'
;PLPNVQNMKFYEVMSQIVLTSHLVAFDVLCMNLKAWNAMGPAKQKSFQAAVDKALGWSVQEHLKRETELADGFKKQGLDIYTPDIAAFRAHAQKIYLASDEAKSWAPGILDKIGAVR
;
A
#
# COMPACT_ATOMS: atom_id res chain seq x y z
N PRO A 1 0.66 6.71 1.03
CA PRO A 1 0.99 6.37 2.42
C PRO A 1 1.45 7.60 3.21
N LEU A 2 0.95 7.78 4.44
CA LEU A 2 1.31 8.92 5.28
C LEU A 2 2.81 8.98 5.64
N PRO A 3 3.53 7.86 5.81
CA PRO A 3 4.98 7.92 5.97
C PRO A 3 5.71 8.62 4.81
N ASN A 4 5.21 8.50 3.58
CA ASN A 4 5.79 9.22 2.44
C ASN A 4 5.53 10.73 2.52
N VAL A 5 4.33 11.12 2.97
CA VAL A 5 4.00 12.54 3.22
C VAL A 5 4.97 13.14 4.23
N GLN A 6 5.31 12.38 5.30
CA GLN A 6 6.28 12.80 6.30
C GLN A 6 7.69 12.89 5.73
N ASN A 7 8.16 11.83 5.08
CA ASN A 7 9.54 11.74 4.59
C ASN A 7 9.86 12.79 3.53
N MET A 8 8.88 13.11 2.69
CA MET A 8 8.99 14.12 1.64
C MET A 8 8.56 15.52 2.08
N LYS A 9 8.19 15.66 3.36
CA LYS A 9 7.78 16.93 3.98
C LYS A 9 6.62 17.64 3.27
N PHE A 10 5.72 16.89 2.65
CA PHE A 10 4.57 17.48 1.96
C PHE A 10 3.68 18.30 2.89
N TYR A 11 3.64 17.95 4.17
CA TYR A 11 2.90 18.69 5.19
C TYR A 11 3.33 20.16 5.34
N GLU A 12 4.53 20.54 4.88
CA GLU A 12 5.01 21.94 4.90
C GLU A 12 4.32 22.82 3.84
N VAL A 13 3.76 22.23 2.79
CA VAL A 13 3.15 22.92 1.64
C VAL A 13 1.69 22.56 1.40
N MET A 14 1.11 21.71 2.25
CA MET A 14 -0.27 21.23 2.15
C MET A 14 -1.09 21.76 3.33
N SER A 15 -2.36 22.05 3.08
CA SER A 15 -3.32 22.39 4.13
C SER A 15 -4.24 21.24 4.51
N GLN A 16 -4.35 20.22 3.66
CA GLN A 16 -5.28 19.10 3.87
C GLN A 16 -4.75 17.77 3.35
N ILE A 17 -5.21 16.68 3.95
CA ILE A 17 -4.96 15.30 3.52
C ILE A 17 -6.30 14.58 3.43
N VAL A 18 -6.61 14.01 2.27
CA VAL A 18 -7.83 13.24 2.04
C VAL A 18 -7.53 11.75 2.08
N LEU A 19 -8.12 11.02 3.01
CA LEU A 19 -7.90 9.59 3.20
C LEU A 19 -8.81 8.79 2.25
N THR A 20 -8.41 8.68 1.00
CA THR A 20 -9.22 8.06 -0.06
C THR A 20 -9.18 6.54 -0.07
N SER A 21 -8.24 5.91 0.61
CA SER A 21 -8.03 4.43 0.64
C SER A 21 -8.03 3.80 -0.77
N HIS A 22 -7.48 4.52 -1.76
CA HIS A 22 -7.52 4.12 -3.18
C HIS A 22 -6.44 3.11 -3.57
N LEU A 23 -5.45 2.90 -2.71
CA LEU A 23 -4.32 2.02 -2.97
C LEU A 23 -4.05 1.11 -1.77
N VAL A 24 -3.92 -0.17 -2.04
CA VAL A 24 -3.33 -1.12 -1.10
C VAL A 24 -1.88 -1.32 -1.55
N ALA A 25 -0.95 -0.71 -0.83
CA ALA A 25 0.46 -0.88 -1.11
C ALA A 25 0.96 -2.23 -0.58
N PHE A 26 1.79 -2.89 -1.35
CA PHE A 26 2.50 -4.10 -0.93
C PHE A 26 3.93 -4.07 -1.44
N ASP A 27 4.83 -4.65 -0.67
CA ASP A 27 6.21 -4.82 -1.05
C ASP A 27 6.56 -6.30 -1.10
N VAL A 28 7.44 -6.67 -2.01
CA VAL A 28 7.95 -8.03 -2.14
C VAL A 28 9.46 -8.02 -2.00
N LEU A 29 10.00 -8.94 -1.20
CA LEU A 29 11.42 -9.16 -1.13
C LEU A 29 11.84 -10.16 -2.22
N CYS A 30 12.62 -9.69 -3.18
CA CYS A 30 13.14 -10.52 -4.26
C CYS A 30 14.62 -10.82 -4.07
N MET A 31 15.01 -12.04 -4.39
CA MET A 31 16.41 -12.47 -4.41
C MET A 31 16.77 -13.11 -5.74
N ASN A 32 18.01 -12.91 -6.17
CA ASN A 32 18.51 -13.60 -7.35
C ASN A 32 18.48 -15.12 -7.15
N LEU A 33 17.90 -15.87 -8.09
CA LEU A 33 17.69 -17.32 -7.97
C LEU A 33 19.01 -18.09 -7.83
N LYS A 34 20.07 -17.68 -8.52
CA LYS A 34 21.38 -18.33 -8.41
C LYS A 34 21.97 -18.16 -6.99
N ALA A 35 21.81 -16.97 -6.41
CA ALA A 35 22.26 -16.70 -5.04
C ALA A 35 21.44 -17.53 -4.03
N TRP A 36 20.13 -17.60 -4.20
CA TRP A 36 19.24 -18.43 -3.39
C TRP A 36 19.65 -19.90 -3.41
N ASN A 37 19.86 -20.46 -4.61
CA ASN A 37 20.24 -21.86 -4.76
C ASN A 37 21.63 -22.15 -4.18
N ALA A 38 22.55 -21.20 -4.23
CA ALA A 38 23.91 -21.35 -3.67
C ALA A 38 23.93 -21.39 -2.13
N MET A 39 22.89 -20.91 -1.45
CA MET A 39 22.82 -20.95 0.02
C MET A 39 22.65 -22.36 0.59
N GLY A 40 22.00 -23.23 -0.13
CA GLY A 40 21.60 -24.56 0.33
C GLY A 40 20.44 -24.55 1.34
N PRO A 41 19.79 -25.72 1.55
CA PRO A 41 18.49 -25.79 2.24
C PRO A 41 18.49 -25.22 3.69
N ALA A 42 19.55 -25.46 4.45
CA ALA A 42 19.63 -25.01 5.84
C ALA A 42 19.67 -23.49 5.95
N LYS A 43 20.48 -22.82 5.10
CA LYS A 43 20.56 -21.37 5.07
C LYS A 43 19.29 -20.73 4.48
N GLN A 44 18.70 -21.36 3.45
CA GLN A 44 17.43 -20.92 2.89
C GLN A 44 16.34 -20.89 3.95
N LYS A 45 16.21 -21.96 4.76
CA LYS A 45 15.24 -22.03 5.84
C LYS A 45 15.46 -20.93 6.89
N SER A 46 16.71 -20.72 7.31
CA SER A 46 17.02 -19.67 8.30
C SER A 46 16.78 -18.26 7.74
N PHE A 47 17.13 -18.03 6.48
CA PHE A 47 16.90 -16.77 5.79
C PHE A 47 15.40 -16.49 5.67
N GLN A 48 14.60 -17.46 5.21
CA GLN A 48 13.16 -17.30 5.09
C GLN A 48 12.52 -16.96 6.44
N ALA A 49 12.90 -17.68 7.51
CA ALA A 49 12.38 -17.39 8.85
C ALA A 49 12.72 -15.97 9.34
N ALA A 50 13.92 -15.48 9.03
CA ALA A 50 14.31 -14.11 9.35
C ALA A 50 13.50 -13.08 8.54
N VAL A 51 13.28 -13.34 7.26
CA VAL A 51 12.46 -12.49 6.38
C VAL A 51 11.02 -12.45 6.87
N ASP A 52 10.40 -13.59 7.14
CA ASP A 52 9.02 -13.67 7.61
C ASP A 52 8.82 -12.88 8.91
N LYS A 53 9.77 -12.99 9.83
CA LYS A 53 9.76 -12.22 11.09
C LYS A 53 9.90 -10.72 10.82
N ALA A 54 10.82 -10.31 9.96
CA ALA A 54 11.07 -8.91 9.65
C ALA A 54 9.88 -8.28 8.91
N LEU A 55 9.30 -8.98 7.94
CA LEU A 55 8.13 -8.50 7.20
C LEU A 55 6.90 -8.40 8.10
N GLY A 56 6.67 -9.40 8.98
CA GLY A 56 5.58 -9.35 9.96
C GLY A 56 5.70 -8.13 10.89
N TRP A 57 6.89 -7.85 11.39
CA TRP A 57 7.16 -6.66 12.19
C TRP A 57 6.95 -5.38 11.39
N SER A 58 7.46 -5.33 10.16
CA SER A 58 7.34 -4.16 9.26
C SER A 58 5.89 -3.78 9.00
N VAL A 59 5.02 -4.77 8.75
CA VAL A 59 3.57 -4.52 8.55
C VAL A 59 2.94 -3.88 9.78
N GLN A 60 3.20 -4.42 10.97
CA GLN A 60 2.63 -3.88 12.22
C GLN A 60 3.13 -2.45 12.50
N GLU A 61 4.41 -2.21 12.28
CA GLU A 61 5.00 -0.88 12.48
C GLU A 61 4.46 0.12 11.45
N HIS A 62 4.25 -0.30 10.21
CA HIS A 62 3.67 0.56 9.17
C HIS A 62 2.23 0.98 9.52
N LEU A 63 1.38 0.04 9.91
CA LEU A 63 0.00 0.32 10.31
C LEU A 63 -0.08 1.26 11.52
N LYS A 64 0.80 1.04 12.51
CA LYS A 64 0.93 1.92 13.67
C LYS A 64 1.31 3.34 13.24
N ARG A 65 2.32 3.48 12.40
CA ARG A 65 2.78 4.78 11.90
C ARG A 65 1.73 5.52 11.08
N GLU A 66 0.95 4.83 10.26
CA GLU A 66 -0.16 5.46 9.53
C GLU A 66 -1.14 6.17 10.48
N THR A 67 -1.50 5.51 11.59
CA THR A 67 -2.39 6.10 12.60
C THR A 67 -1.74 7.28 13.33
N GLU A 68 -0.51 7.08 13.82
CA GLU A 68 0.23 8.12 14.56
C GLU A 68 0.48 9.38 13.71
N LEU A 69 0.76 9.20 12.42
CA LEU A 69 1.00 10.32 11.50
C LEU A 69 -0.27 11.09 11.19
N ALA A 70 -1.40 10.41 11.03
CA ALA A 70 -2.68 11.10 10.84
C ALA A 70 -2.99 12.03 12.01
N ASP A 71 -2.81 11.54 13.24
CA ASP A 71 -3.00 12.34 14.45
C ASP A 71 -1.94 13.45 14.58
N GLY A 72 -0.70 13.15 14.21
CA GLY A 72 0.39 14.13 14.23
C GLY A 72 0.15 15.30 13.27
N PHE A 73 -0.30 15.03 12.05
CA PHE A 73 -0.60 16.05 11.06
C PHE A 73 -1.82 16.91 11.45
N LYS A 74 -2.86 16.31 12.07
CA LYS A 74 -3.97 17.07 12.65
C LYS A 74 -3.50 18.06 13.70
N LYS A 75 -2.61 17.63 14.62
CA LYS A 75 -2.02 18.50 15.64
C LYS A 75 -1.17 19.64 15.07
N GLN A 76 -0.63 19.44 13.88
CA GLN A 76 0.10 20.47 13.13
C GLN A 76 -0.81 21.42 12.36
N GLY A 77 -2.12 21.22 12.42
CA GLY A 77 -3.11 22.09 11.80
C GLY A 77 -3.56 21.69 10.41
N LEU A 78 -3.18 20.49 9.92
CA LEU A 78 -3.69 19.99 8.65
C LEU A 78 -5.12 19.46 8.83
N ASP A 79 -5.98 19.75 7.86
CA ASP A 79 -7.31 19.18 7.77
C ASP A 79 -7.21 17.76 7.21
N ILE A 80 -7.63 16.75 8.01
CA ILE A 80 -7.57 15.34 7.60
C ILE A 80 -8.98 14.76 7.70
N TYR A 81 -9.49 14.30 6.57
CA TYR A 81 -10.82 13.73 6.50
C TYR A 81 -10.92 12.53 5.56
N THR A 82 -11.93 11.71 5.78
CA THR A 82 -12.26 10.58 4.92
C THR A 82 -13.49 10.96 4.08
N PRO A 83 -13.39 10.94 2.75
CA PRO A 83 -14.51 11.22 1.86
C PRO A 83 -15.50 10.06 1.85
N ASP A 84 -16.61 10.19 1.13
CA ASP A 84 -17.45 9.05 0.78
C ASP A 84 -16.66 8.10 -0.13
N ILE A 85 -16.07 7.08 0.48
CA ILE A 85 -15.22 6.09 -0.21
C ILE A 85 -16.02 5.30 -1.26
N ALA A 86 -17.30 5.02 -1.00
CA ALA A 86 -18.13 4.26 -1.92
C ALA A 86 -18.41 5.09 -3.19
N ALA A 87 -18.81 6.35 -3.04
CA ALA A 87 -19.03 7.26 -4.14
C ALA A 87 -17.72 7.53 -4.92
N PHE A 88 -16.62 7.75 -4.22
CA PHE A 88 -15.31 7.93 -4.83
C PHE A 88 -14.91 6.72 -5.68
N ARG A 89 -15.04 5.51 -5.13
CA ARG A 89 -14.73 4.25 -5.83
C ARG A 89 -15.61 4.06 -7.06
N ALA A 90 -16.91 4.25 -6.93
CA ALA A 90 -17.85 4.08 -8.05
C ALA A 90 -17.54 5.04 -9.19
N HIS A 91 -17.22 6.30 -8.88
CA HIS A 91 -16.84 7.30 -9.87
C HIS A 91 -15.51 6.95 -10.57
N ALA A 92 -14.48 6.63 -9.80
CA ALA A 92 -13.17 6.25 -10.34
C ALA A 92 -13.27 5.00 -11.23
N GLN A 93 -13.99 3.96 -10.81
CA GLN A 93 -14.20 2.76 -11.60
C GLN A 93 -14.94 3.06 -12.92
N LYS A 94 -15.98 3.88 -12.89
CA LYS A 94 -16.72 4.27 -14.09
C LYS A 94 -15.81 4.90 -15.14
N ILE A 95 -14.96 5.82 -14.72
CA ILE A 95 -14.02 6.51 -15.63
C ILE A 95 -12.94 5.55 -16.11
N TYR A 96 -12.34 4.81 -15.20
CA TYR A 96 -11.23 3.91 -15.54
C TYR A 96 -11.64 2.77 -16.47
N LEU A 97 -12.84 2.19 -16.26
CA LEU A 97 -13.37 1.14 -17.12
C LEU A 97 -13.74 1.62 -18.53
N ALA A 98 -13.96 2.92 -18.70
CA ALA A 98 -14.20 3.52 -20.01
C ALA A 98 -12.87 3.85 -20.75
N SER A 99 -11.73 3.69 -20.11
CA SER A 99 -10.42 4.02 -20.69
C SER A 99 -9.91 2.93 -21.64
N ASP A 100 -8.96 3.31 -22.49
CA ASP A 100 -8.33 2.36 -23.43
C ASP A 100 -7.46 1.34 -22.69
N GLU A 101 -6.88 1.70 -21.54
CA GLU A 101 -6.11 0.80 -20.68
C GLU A 101 -6.96 -0.39 -20.21
N ALA A 102 -8.19 -0.12 -19.78
CA ALA A 102 -9.09 -1.17 -19.29
C ALA A 102 -9.50 -2.17 -20.38
N LYS A 103 -9.52 -1.75 -21.64
CA LYS A 103 -9.82 -2.64 -22.78
C LYS A 103 -8.78 -3.75 -22.98
N SER A 104 -7.55 -3.53 -22.50
CA SER A 104 -6.45 -4.50 -22.56
C SER A 104 -6.46 -5.54 -21.44
N TRP A 105 -7.33 -5.39 -20.44
CA TRP A 105 -7.37 -6.27 -19.28
C TRP A 105 -7.96 -7.64 -19.60
N ALA A 106 -7.50 -8.63 -18.87
CA ALA A 106 -8.08 -9.96 -18.96
C ALA A 106 -9.57 -9.94 -18.59
N PRO A 107 -10.45 -10.58 -19.40
CA PRO A 107 -11.87 -10.63 -19.09
C PRO A 107 -12.15 -11.13 -17.67
N GLY A 108 -13.03 -10.45 -16.96
CA GLY A 108 -13.45 -10.82 -15.61
C GLY A 108 -12.39 -10.58 -14.51
N ILE A 109 -11.29 -9.85 -14.79
CA ILE A 109 -10.23 -9.61 -13.79
C ILE A 109 -10.75 -8.85 -12.57
N LEU A 110 -11.64 -7.87 -12.77
CA LEU A 110 -12.21 -7.09 -11.68
C LEU A 110 -13.09 -7.92 -10.76
N ASP A 111 -13.87 -8.82 -11.32
CA ASP A 111 -14.71 -9.72 -10.53
C ASP A 111 -13.85 -10.66 -9.69
N LYS A 112 -12.75 -11.15 -10.26
CA LYS A 112 -11.76 -11.97 -9.54
C LYS A 112 -11.09 -11.18 -8.41
N ILE A 113 -10.70 -9.93 -8.66
CA ILE A 113 -10.11 -9.05 -7.62
C ILE A 113 -11.15 -8.77 -6.53
N GLY A 114 -12.37 -8.43 -6.89
CA GLY A 114 -13.46 -8.16 -5.96
C GLY A 114 -13.87 -9.36 -5.10
N ALA A 115 -13.61 -10.59 -5.56
CA ALA A 115 -13.89 -11.81 -4.83
C ALA A 115 -12.82 -12.18 -3.80
N VAL A 116 -11.65 -11.57 -3.84
CA VAL A 116 -10.59 -11.76 -2.85
C VAL A 116 -10.95 -10.99 -1.58
N ARG A 117 -11.14 -11.74 -0.47
CA ARG A 117 -11.48 -11.20 0.87
C ARG A 117 -10.33 -11.41 1.83
#